data_15e7d08a380af997469a317e99a78eee
#
_entry.id   15e7d08a380af997469a317e99a78eee
#
_cell.length_a   1.000
_cell.length_b   1.000
_cell.length_c   1.000
_cell.angle_alpha   90.00
_cell.angle_beta   90.00
_cell.angle_gamma   90.00
#
_symmetry.space_group_name_H-M   'P 1'
#
loop_
_entity.id
_entity.type
_entity.pdbx_description
1 polymer ?
#
loop_
_entity_poly.entity_id
_entity_poly.type
_entity_poly.pdbx_seq_one_letter_code
_entity_poly.pdbx_strand_id
1 'polypeptide(L)'
;MLTISARCWLCLLPLHHSQQGICSYCQRHLPRLPLCCPRCGLPSGDTTHQCGRCLQNPPPWQSITFISDYVPPFNTLLKHFKFHGKTELAAVLARQLLLRWQMTYRERKLSGRVPLFRPDRLFTVPLHRNRQWRRGFNQTELLARPLARWLNCAYEPRALQRTRRAPLQQTLSASARRRNLRGAFSCDVSLSGQQVVLLDDVVTTGSTAAEISRLLLAQGAAGVQVWCLCRTL
;
A
#
# COMPACT_ATOMS: atom_id res chain seq x y z
N MET A 1 -16.51 -17.86 -31.19
CA MET A 1 -16.38 -16.86 -30.11
C MET A 1 -15.03 -16.19 -30.26
N LEU A 2 -14.98 -14.94 -30.72
CA LEU A 2 -13.73 -14.16 -30.80
C LEU A 2 -13.32 -13.81 -29.36
N THR A 3 -12.38 -14.56 -28.79
CA THR A 3 -11.76 -14.20 -27.51
C THR A 3 -10.89 -12.97 -27.74
N ILE A 4 -11.35 -11.80 -27.31
CA ILE A 4 -10.51 -10.60 -27.26
C ILE A 4 -9.37 -10.93 -26.29
N SER A 5 -8.18 -11.19 -26.85
CA SER A 5 -7.00 -11.46 -26.04
C SER A 5 -6.67 -10.22 -25.20
N ALA A 6 -6.60 -10.36 -23.87
CA ALA A 6 -6.17 -9.29 -23.00
C ALA A 6 -4.77 -8.82 -23.40
N ARG A 7 -4.53 -7.53 -23.31
CA ARG A 7 -3.23 -6.91 -23.65
C ARG A 7 -2.45 -6.53 -22.41
N CYS A 8 -1.14 -6.60 -22.50
CA CYS A 8 -0.25 -6.12 -21.46
C CYS A 8 -0.43 -4.61 -21.24
N TRP A 9 -0.62 -4.19 -20.01
CA TRP A 9 -0.80 -2.77 -19.65
C TRP A 9 0.43 -1.89 -19.92
N LEU A 10 1.60 -2.48 -20.15
CA LEU A 10 2.84 -1.73 -20.41
C LEU A 10 3.23 -1.71 -21.88
N CYS A 11 3.28 -2.87 -22.55
CA CYS A 11 3.72 -2.96 -23.95
C CYS A 11 2.60 -3.15 -24.97
N LEU A 12 1.35 -3.30 -24.50
CA LEU A 12 0.15 -3.51 -25.31
C LEU A 12 0.12 -4.82 -26.15
N LEU A 13 1.15 -5.64 -26.05
CA LEU A 13 1.18 -6.95 -26.71
C LEU A 13 0.15 -7.91 -26.07
N PRO A 14 -0.35 -8.89 -26.84
CA PRO A 14 -1.28 -9.90 -26.31
C PRO A 14 -0.71 -10.64 -25.11
N LEU A 15 -1.55 -10.95 -24.14
CA LEU A 15 -1.19 -11.75 -22.97
C LEU A 15 -1.57 -13.20 -23.22
N HIS A 16 -0.65 -14.12 -22.88
CA HIS A 16 -0.95 -15.54 -22.89
C HIS A 16 -2.00 -15.91 -21.83
N HIS A 17 -1.89 -15.28 -20.65
CA HIS A 17 -2.88 -15.38 -19.58
C HIS A 17 -3.48 -14.00 -19.30
N SER A 18 -4.74 -13.80 -19.61
CA SER A 18 -5.46 -12.52 -19.46
C SER A 18 -5.40 -11.93 -18.04
N GLN A 19 -5.37 -12.79 -17.03
CA GLN A 19 -5.35 -12.39 -15.61
C GLN A 19 -4.01 -11.80 -15.14
N GLN A 20 -2.93 -11.93 -15.91
CA GLN A 20 -1.62 -11.40 -15.51
C GLN A 20 -1.54 -9.88 -15.59
N GLY A 21 -2.20 -9.27 -16.57
CA GLY A 21 -2.22 -7.83 -16.81
C GLY A 21 -0.88 -7.23 -17.26
N ILE A 22 0.25 -7.81 -16.84
CA ILE A 22 1.61 -7.47 -17.27
C ILE A 22 2.27 -8.74 -17.77
N CYS A 23 2.82 -8.72 -18.99
CA CYS A 23 3.48 -9.90 -19.58
C CYS A 23 4.80 -10.18 -18.88
N SER A 24 5.30 -11.43 -19.04
CA SER A 24 6.54 -11.89 -18.41
C SER A 24 7.78 -11.09 -18.84
N TYR A 25 7.79 -10.58 -20.08
CA TYR A 25 8.86 -9.69 -20.54
C TYR A 25 8.86 -8.38 -19.76
N CYS A 26 7.74 -7.65 -19.75
CA CYS A 26 7.62 -6.40 -19.01
C CYS A 26 7.86 -6.60 -17.51
N GLN A 27 7.38 -7.71 -16.93
CA GLN A 27 7.60 -8.03 -15.53
C GLN A 27 9.09 -8.14 -15.17
N ARG A 28 9.90 -8.74 -16.03
CA ARG A 28 11.36 -8.86 -15.83
C ARG A 28 12.11 -7.53 -16.00
N HIS A 29 11.55 -6.61 -16.78
CA HIS A 29 12.14 -5.30 -17.08
C HIS A 29 11.59 -4.15 -16.22
N LEU A 30 10.78 -4.48 -15.19
CA LEU A 30 10.36 -3.46 -14.21
C LEU A 30 11.56 -2.87 -13.48
N PRO A 31 11.56 -1.57 -13.20
CA PRO A 31 12.62 -0.93 -12.42
C PRO A 31 12.86 -1.66 -11.10
N ARG A 32 14.10 -1.94 -10.80
CA ARG A 32 14.48 -2.49 -9.50
C ARG A 32 14.43 -1.40 -8.45
N LEU A 33 13.89 -1.73 -7.29
CA LEU A 33 13.95 -0.81 -6.15
C LEU A 33 15.40 -0.69 -5.67
N PRO A 34 15.84 0.51 -5.27
CA PRO A 34 17.08 0.66 -4.53
C PRO A 34 17.02 -0.12 -3.22
N LEU A 35 18.18 -0.28 -2.56
CA LEU A 35 18.22 -0.84 -1.22
C LEU A 35 17.51 0.11 -0.25
N CYS A 36 16.38 -0.32 0.28
CA CYS A 36 15.50 0.49 1.10
C CYS A 36 15.40 -0.05 2.53
N CYS A 37 15.29 0.86 3.48
CA CYS A 37 14.99 0.52 4.86
C CYS A 37 13.70 -0.32 4.96
N PRO A 38 13.74 -1.49 5.62
CA PRO A 38 12.59 -2.39 5.68
C PRO A 38 11.42 -1.81 6.48
N ARG A 39 11.66 -0.78 7.29
CA ARG A 39 10.64 -0.14 8.12
C ARG A 39 9.97 1.04 7.45
N CYS A 40 10.71 1.99 6.86
CA CYS A 40 10.13 3.20 6.27
C CYS A 40 10.13 3.25 4.73
N GLY A 41 10.84 2.33 4.06
CA GLY A 41 10.92 2.26 2.61
C GLY A 41 11.77 3.35 1.95
N LEU A 42 12.52 4.14 2.71
CA LEU A 42 13.46 5.12 2.14
C LEU A 42 14.80 4.45 1.81
N PRO A 43 15.54 4.95 0.80
CA PRO A 43 16.87 4.45 0.49
C PRO A 43 17.78 4.45 1.71
N SER A 44 18.50 3.37 1.95
CA SER A 44 19.33 3.22 3.16
C SER A 44 20.63 2.43 2.91
N GLY A 45 20.87 1.99 1.68
CA GLY A 45 22.02 1.13 1.37
C GLY A 45 21.92 -0.30 1.92
N ASP A 46 20.89 -0.59 2.71
CA ASP A 46 20.63 -1.90 3.34
C ASP A 46 19.13 -2.19 3.40
N THR A 47 18.77 -3.45 3.16
CA THR A 47 17.40 -3.97 3.26
C THR A 47 17.17 -4.81 4.51
N THR A 48 18.20 -5.03 5.31
CA THR A 48 18.16 -5.90 6.49
C THR A 48 17.91 -5.13 7.76
N HIS A 49 18.56 -3.98 7.92
CA HIS A 49 18.49 -3.14 9.12
C HIS A 49 17.67 -1.88 8.89
N GLN A 50 17.20 -1.33 9.98
CA GLN A 50 16.51 -0.04 9.97
C GLN A 50 17.53 1.08 9.74
N CYS A 51 17.15 2.09 8.93
CA CYS A 51 17.98 3.27 8.75
C CYS A 51 18.09 4.11 10.03
N GLY A 52 19.11 4.95 10.14
CA GLY A 52 19.35 5.81 11.31
C GLY A 52 18.14 6.67 11.70
N ARG A 53 17.37 7.14 10.73
CA ARG A 53 16.11 7.86 10.99
C ARG A 53 15.08 7.01 11.72
N CYS A 54 14.94 5.73 11.36
CA CYS A 54 14.01 4.81 12.01
C CYS A 54 14.53 4.33 13.37
N LEU A 55 15.83 4.34 13.60
CA LEU A 55 16.41 4.06 14.91
C LEU A 55 16.11 5.20 15.88
N GLN A 56 16.25 6.46 15.44
CA GLN A 56 15.96 7.64 16.27
C GLN A 56 14.46 7.88 16.48
N ASN A 57 13.67 7.79 15.41
CA ASN A 57 12.23 8.06 15.41
C ASN A 57 11.48 6.98 14.64
N PRO A 58 11.25 5.82 15.24
CA PRO A 58 10.59 4.72 14.58
C PRO A 58 9.15 5.04 14.22
N PRO A 59 8.70 4.77 12.99
CA PRO A 59 7.30 4.85 12.66
C PRO A 59 6.51 3.80 13.46
N PRO A 60 5.21 4.03 13.72
CA PRO A 60 4.41 3.11 14.55
C PRO A 60 4.14 1.75 13.89
N TRP A 61 4.35 1.62 12.60
CA TRP A 61 4.26 0.33 11.91
C TRP A 61 5.59 -0.44 11.94
N GLN A 62 5.52 -1.75 11.74
CA GLN A 62 6.69 -2.64 11.81
C GLN A 62 7.46 -2.71 10.49
N SER A 63 6.76 -2.64 9.35
CA SER A 63 7.35 -2.73 8.02
C SER A 63 6.48 -2.06 6.97
N ILE A 64 7.11 -1.71 5.84
CA ILE A 64 6.40 -1.23 4.67
C ILE A 64 6.68 -2.14 3.48
N THR A 65 5.63 -2.45 2.72
CA THR A 65 5.72 -3.16 1.43
C THR A 65 5.21 -2.25 0.32
N PHE A 66 5.98 -2.09 -0.74
CA PHE A 66 5.61 -1.27 -1.90
C PHE A 66 6.20 -1.85 -3.18
N ILE A 67 5.58 -1.52 -4.33
CA ILE A 67 5.96 -2.07 -5.62
C ILE A 67 7.12 -1.28 -6.22
N SER A 68 7.03 0.05 -6.18
CA SER A 68 7.98 0.96 -6.83
C SER A 68 8.04 2.31 -6.10
N ASP A 69 9.04 3.10 -6.39
CA ASP A 69 8.96 4.54 -6.21
C ASP A 69 7.96 5.15 -7.21
N TYR A 70 7.69 6.46 -7.09
CA TYR A 70 6.67 7.13 -7.92
C TYR A 70 7.24 7.56 -9.28
N VAL A 71 7.79 6.60 -10.05
CA VAL A 71 8.39 6.80 -11.38
C VAL A 71 7.74 5.89 -12.43
N PRO A 72 7.95 6.15 -13.74
CA PRO A 72 7.52 5.24 -14.78
C PRO A 72 8.10 3.82 -14.60
N PRO A 73 7.34 2.78 -14.96
CA PRO A 73 5.99 2.82 -15.54
C PRO A 73 4.85 2.86 -14.51
N PHE A 74 5.14 2.69 -13.22
CA PHE A 74 4.11 2.55 -12.18
C PHE A 74 3.34 3.84 -11.90
N ASN A 75 3.97 5.01 -11.96
CA ASN A 75 3.26 6.28 -11.82
C ASN A 75 2.23 6.49 -12.95
N THR A 76 2.52 6.02 -14.16
CA THR A 76 1.60 6.08 -15.31
C THR A 76 0.42 5.13 -15.07
N LEU A 77 0.68 3.87 -14.72
CA LEU A 77 -0.39 2.92 -14.36
C LEU A 77 -1.27 3.44 -13.22
N LEU A 78 -0.65 4.06 -12.22
CA LEU A 78 -1.36 4.63 -11.09
C LEU A 78 -2.22 5.85 -11.48
N LYS A 79 -1.76 6.68 -12.42
CA LYS A 79 -2.58 7.78 -12.99
C LYS A 79 -3.78 7.23 -13.75
N HIS A 80 -3.60 6.22 -14.58
CA HIS A 80 -4.70 5.54 -15.28
C HIS A 80 -5.71 4.97 -14.30
N PHE A 81 -5.25 4.31 -13.26
CA PHE A 81 -6.09 3.76 -12.20
C PHE A 81 -6.84 4.84 -11.42
N LYS A 82 -6.18 5.96 -11.09
CA LYS A 82 -6.77 7.03 -10.25
C LYS A 82 -7.70 7.99 -11.01
N PHE A 83 -7.41 8.26 -12.28
CA PHE A 83 -8.03 9.40 -12.97
C PHE A 83 -8.73 9.03 -14.29
N HIS A 84 -8.43 7.86 -14.85
CA HIS A 84 -9.02 7.44 -16.12
C HIS A 84 -10.01 6.26 -15.98
N GLY A 85 -10.44 5.97 -14.76
CA GLY A 85 -11.45 4.94 -14.47
C GLY A 85 -11.06 3.51 -14.85
N LYS A 86 -9.76 3.23 -15.06
CA LYS A 86 -9.28 1.90 -15.43
C LYS A 86 -9.23 0.97 -14.21
N THR A 87 -10.42 0.59 -13.72
CA THR A 87 -10.59 -0.22 -12.50
C THR A 87 -10.05 -1.64 -12.65
N GLU A 88 -9.92 -2.14 -13.88
CA GLU A 88 -9.33 -3.44 -14.20
C GLU A 88 -7.86 -3.55 -13.76
N LEU A 89 -7.18 -2.40 -13.64
CA LEU A 89 -5.83 -2.33 -13.08
C LEU A 89 -5.77 -2.73 -11.59
N ALA A 90 -6.89 -2.70 -10.88
CA ALA A 90 -6.91 -3.03 -9.45
C ALA A 90 -6.37 -4.43 -9.16
N ALA A 91 -6.86 -5.45 -9.88
CA ALA A 91 -6.40 -6.84 -9.70
C ALA A 91 -4.92 -7.00 -10.08
N VAL A 92 -4.49 -6.34 -11.14
CA VAL A 92 -3.09 -6.36 -11.60
C VAL A 92 -2.16 -5.75 -10.56
N LEU A 93 -2.48 -4.55 -10.07
CA LEU A 93 -1.68 -3.84 -9.07
C LEU A 93 -1.69 -4.56 -7.71
N ALA A 94 -2.84 -5.09 -7.30
CA ALA A 94 -2.96 -5.90 -6.08
C ALA A 94 -2.08 -7.15 -6.17
N ARG A 95 -2.06 -7.84 -7.33
CA ARG A 95 -1.18 -8.98 -7.56
C ARG A 95 0.29 -8.61 -7.47
N GLN A 96 0.72 -7.49 -8.06
CA GLN A 96 2.11 -7.03 -7.95
C GLN A 96 2.50 -6.78 -6.50
N LEU A 97 1.62 -6.17 -5.73
CA LEU A 97 1.85 -5.90 -4.31
C LEU A 97 1.95 -7.20 -3.49
N LEU A 98 1.06 -8.16 -3.74
CA LEU A 98 1.11 -9.47 -3.10
C LEU A 98 2.40 -10.24 -3.42
N LEU A 99 2.82 -10.26 -4.70
CA LEU A 99 4.06 -10.90 -5.11
C LEU A 99 5.26 -10.27 -4.42
N ARG A 100 5.30 -8.93 -4.32
CA ARG A 100 6.36 -8.21 -3.61
C ARG A 100 6.42 -8.60 -2.13
N TRP A 101 5.28 -8.65 -1.45
CA TRP A 101 5.20 -9.09 -0.06
C TRP A 101 5.65 -10.54 0.10
N GLN A 102 5.19 -11.46 -0.77
CA GLN A 102 5.58 -12.86 -0.72
C GLN A 102 7.10 -13.06 -0.93
N MET A 103 7.70 -12.31 -1.84
CA MET A 103 9.16 -12.35 -2.06
C MET A 103 9.90 -11.93 -0.80
N THR A 104 9.52 -10.81 -0.19
CA THR A 104 10.13 -10.32 1.06
C THR A 104 9.89 -11.28 2.22
N TYR A 105 8.70 -11.87 2.32
CA TYR A 105 8.37 -12.89 3.34
C TYR A 105 9.30 -14.11 3.22
N ARG A 106 9.44 -14.66 2.01
CA ARG A 106 10.30 -15.82 1.75
C ARG A 106 11.77 -15.51 2.01
N GLU A 107 12.25 -14.37 1.53
CA GLU A 107 13.63 -13.92 1.74
C GLU A 107 13.98 -13.82 3.23
N ARG A 108 13.12 -13.19 4.03
CA ARG A 108 13.32 -13.09 5.48
C ARG A 108 13.32 -14.46 6.15
N LYS A 109 12.38 -15.34 5.76
CA LYS A 109 12.32 -16.71 6.31
C LYS A 109 13.58 -17.50 5.99
N LEU A 110 14.08 -17.44 4.76
CA LEU A 110 15.29 -18.16 4.34
C LEU A 110 16.57 -17.61 4.96
N SER A 111 16.61 -16.32 5.27
CA SER A 111 17.76 -15.66 5.93
C SER A 111 17.73 -15.71 7.45
N GLY A 112 16.82 -16.48 8.08
CA GLY A 112 16.67 -16.57 9.53
C GLY A 112 16.21 -15.28 10.22
N ARG A 113 15.79 -14.28 9.47
CA ARG A 113 15.24 -13.03 10.02
C ARG A 113 13.79 -13.21 10.45
N VAL A 114 13.34 -12.38 11.40
CA VAL A 114 11.93 -12.34 11.80
C VAL A 114 11.07 -12.16 10.54
N PRO A 115 10.23 -13.14 10.19
CA PRO A 115 9.39 -13.05 9.00
C PRO A 115 8.35 -11.93 9.16
N LEU A 116 7.86 -11.45 8.03
CA LEU A 116 6.64 -10.63 8.04
C LEU A 116 5.49 -11.50 8.54
N PHE A 117 4.57 -10.93 9.29
CA PHE A 117 3.37 -11.68 9.67
C PHE A 117 2.39 -11.80 8.48
N ARG A 118 1.56 -12.84 8.49
CA ARG A 118 0.36 -12.88 7.64
C ARG A 118 -0.70 -12.03 8.32
N PRO A 119 -1.39 -11.16 7.58
CA PRO A 119 -2.42 -10.33 8.16
C PRO A 119 -3.68 -11.14 8.53
N ASP A 120 -4.23 -10.85 9.69
CA ASP A 120 -5.57 -11.31 10.10
C ASP A 120 -6.64 -10.39 9.51
N ARG A 121 -6.28 -9.10 9.35
CA ARG A 121 -7.21 -8.08 8.89
C ARG A 121 -6.51 -7.01 8.03
N LEU A 122 -7.25 -6.52 7.02
CA LEU A 122 -6.80 -5.48 6.12
C LEU A 122 -7.69 -4.24 6.26
N PHE A 123 -7.06 -3.08 6.35
CA PHE A 123 -7.71 -1.77 6.36
C PHE A 123 -7.24 -0.95 5.17
N THR A 124 -8.10 -0.06 4.69
CA THR A 124 -7.75 0.90 3.64
C THR A 124 -7.73 2.31 4.20
N VAL A 125 -6.77 3.12 3.76
CA VAL A 125 -6.75 4.55 4.11
C VAL A 125 -8.02 5.22 3.56
N PRO A 126 -8.86 5.85 4.42
CA PRO A 126 -10.06 6.51 3.97
C PRO A 126 -9.74 7.72 3.09
N LEU A 127 -10.39 7.83 1.95
CA LEU A 127 -10.29 9.02 1.11
C LEU A 127 -10.95 10.22 1.79
N HIS A 128 -10.42 11.40 1.50
CA HIS A 128 -11.14 12.63 1.81
C HIS A 128 -12.44 12.70 1.00
N ARG A 129 -13.58 13.07 1.61
CA ARG A 129 -14.91 13.11 0.98
C ARG A 129 -14.89 13.77 -0.40
N ASN A 130 -14.23 14.92 -0.57
CA ASN A 130 -14.15 15.63 -1.87
C ASN A 130 -13.43 14.82 -2.96
N ARG A 131 -12.47 13.96 -2.59
CA ARG A 131 -11.78 13.08 -3.56
C ARG A 131 -12.65 11.88 -3.92
N GLN A 132 -13.41 11.36 -2.96
CA GLN A 132 -14.36 10.28 -3.21
C GLN A 132 -15.49 10.73 -4.14
N TRP A 133 -16.02 11.93 -3.93
CA TRP A 133 -17.03 12.53 -4.82
C TRP A 133 -16.52 12.73 -6.25
N ARG A 134 -15.29 13.23 -6.41
CA ARG A 134 -14.71 13.45 -7.75
C ARG A 134 -14.34 12.18 -8.50
N ARG A 135 -14.09 11.07 -7.79
CA ARG A 135 -13.62 9.80 -8.39
C ARG A 135 -14.70 8.72 -8.44
N GLY A 136 -15.77 8.86 -7.67
CA GLY A 136 -16.86 7.88 -7.57
C GLY A 136 -16.51 6.62 -6.77
N PHE A 137 -15.22 6.34 -6.51
CA PHE A 137 -14.76 5.15 -5.79
C PHE A 137 -13.45 5.39 -5.02
N ASN A 138 -13.21 4.54 -4.03
CA ASN A 138 -11.94 4.49 -3.32
C ASN A 138 -11.02 3.45 -3.98
N GLN A 139 -9.91 3.89 -4.56
CA GLN A 139 -8.96 3.02 -5.26
C GLN A 139 -8.38 1.95 -4.34
N THR A 140 -8.11 2.28 -3.08
CA THR A 140 -7.56 1.33 -2.12
C THR A 140 -8.55 0.21 -1.80
N GLU A 141 -9.87 0.46 -1.85
CA GLU A 141 -10.88 -0.59 -1.68
C GLU A 141 -10.88 -1.60 -2.83
N LEU A 142 -10.69 -1.13 -4.07
CA LEU A 142 -10.58 -2.02 -5.23
C LEU A 142 -9.34 -2.93 -5.15
N LEU A 143 -8.25 -2.45 -4.55
CA LEU A 143 -7.05 -3.24 -4.27
C LEU A 143 -7.27 -4.21 -3.10
N ALA A 144 -7.97 -3.75 -2.05
CA ALA A 144 -8.15 -4.50 -0.82
C ALA A 144 -8.95 -5.79 -1.02
N ARG A 145 -10.01 -5.75 -1.83
CA ARG A 145 -10.89 -6.91 -2.06
C ARG A 145 -10.14 -8.14 -2.60
N PRO A 146 -9.38 -8.07 -3.72
CA PRO A 146 -8.61 -9.21 -4.18
C PRO A 146 -7.49 -9.61 -3.20
N LEU A 147 -6.81 -8.66 -2.55
CA LEU A 147 -5.78 -8.95 -1.57
C LEU A 147 -6.33 -9.74 -0.38
N ALA A 148 -7.43 -9.30 0.21
CA ALA A 148 -8.06 -9.98 1.34
C ALA A 148 -8.47 -11.41 0.98
N ARG A 149 -9.04 -11.60 -0.21
CA ARG A 149 -9.42 -12.94 -0.73
C ARG A 149 -8.18 -13.84 -0.90
N TRP A 150 -7.10 -13.35 -1.51
CA TRP A 150 -5.90 -14.16 -1.74
C TRP A 150 -5.10 -14.46 -0.48
N LEU A 151 -5.17 -13.56 0.50
CA LEU A 151 -4.52 -13.73 1.81
C LEU A 151 -5.39 -14.49 2.81
N ASN A 152 -6.67 -14.72 2.47
CA ASN A 152 -7.67 -15.27 3.39
C ASN A 152 -7.71 -14.50 4.72
N CYS A 153 -7.82 -13.16 4.64
CA CYS A 153 -7.92 -12.27 5.80
C CYS A 153 -9.19 -11.42 5.74
N ALA A 154 -9.64 -10.94 6.89
CA ALA A 154 -10.82 -10.08 6.97
C ALA A 154 -10.55 -8.72 6.32
N TYR A 155 -11.56 -8.17 5.64
CA TYR A 155 -11.55 -6.80 5.14
C TYR A 155 -12.86 -6.10 5.51
N GLU A 156 -12.73 -5.00 6.24
CA GLU A 156 -13.86 -4.21 6.68
C GLU A 156 -13.77 -2.78 6.15
N PRO A 157 -14.42 -2.48 5.03
CA PRO A 157 -14.26 -1.21 4.32
C PRO A 157 -14.73 0.01 5.11
N ARG A 158 -15.60 -0.19 6.11
CA ARG A 158 -16.20 0.89 6.90
C ARG A 158 -15.62 1.06 8.30
N ALA A 159 -14.78 0.13 8.76
CA ALA A 159 -14.27 0.13 10.13
C ALA A 159 -13.33 1.31 10.42
N LEU A 160 -12.61 1.77 9.40
CA LEU A 160 -11.72 2.92 9.51
C LEU A 160 -12.35 4.12 8.80
N GLN A 161 -12.64 5.19 9.54
CA GLN A 161 -13.31 6.37 9.03
C GLN A 161 -12.48 7.63 9.24
N ARG A 162 -12.64 8.61 8.37
CA ARG A 162 -12.09 9.94 8.55
C ARG A 162 -13.12 10.87 9.15
N THR A 163 -12.90 11.32 10.39
CA THR A 163 -13.85 12.11 11.18
C THR A 163 -13.73 13.61 10.96
N ARG A 164 -12.54 14.12 10.66
CA ARG A 164 -12.29 15.57 10.49
C ARG A 164 -11.96 15.94 9.05
N ARG A 165 -12.49 17.08 8.61
CA ARG A 165 -12.06 17.79 7.41
C ARG A 165 -10.76 18.52 7.73
N ALA A 166 -9.60 17.85 7.59
CA ALA A 166 -8.35 18.59 7.58
C ALA A 166 -8.25 19.38 6.26
N PRO A 167 -8.00 20.70 6.30
CA PRO A 167 -7.87 21.48 5.07
C PRO A 167 -6.76 20.89 4.19
N LEU A 168 -7.06 20.68 2.91
CA LEU A 168 -6.11 20.25 1.90
C LEU A 168 -5.28 21.48 1.46
N GLN A 169 -4.37 21.94 2.30
CA GLN A 169 -3.36 22.88 1.83
C GLN A 169 -2.16 22.07 1.32
N GLN A 170 -1.95 22.12 0.02
CA GLN A 170 -0.84 21.43 -0.66
C GLN A 170 0.54 21.97 -0.23
N THR A 171 0.58 23.13 0.41
CA THR A 171 1.77 23.90 0.81
C THR A 171 2.23 23.66 2.25
N LEU A 172 1.57 22.78 3.03
CA LEU A 172 1.92 22.55 4.42
C LEU A 172 3.23 21.77 4.60
N SER A 173 4.07 22.22 5.52
CA SER A 173 5.26 21.49 6.00
C SER A 173 4.87 20.11 6.58
N ALA A 174 5.83 19.18 6.66
CA ALA A 174 5.61 17.85 7.22
C ALA A 174 5.14 17.88 8.69
N SER A 175 5.58 18.89 9.46
CA SER A 175 5.15 19.08 10.86
C SER A 175 3.71 19.59 10.96
N ALA A 176 3.31 20.52 10.10
CA ALA A 176 1.94 21.01 10.03
C ALA A 176 0.97 19.91 9.56
N ARG A 177 1.37 19.07 8.60
CA ARG A 177 0.58 17.90 8.18
C ARG A 177 0.37 16.90 9.33
N ARG A 178 1.39 16.66 10.15
CA ARG A 178 1.27 15.78 11.32
C ARG A 178 0.27 16.32 12.35
N ARG A 179 0.33 17.63 12.66
CA ARG A 179 -0.62 18.27 13.59
C ARG A 179 -2.06 18.19 13.09
N ASN A 180 -2.28 18.46 11.79
CA ASN A 180 -3.61 18.44 11.18
C ASN A 180 -4.26 17.04 11.10
N LEU A 181 -3.46 15.97 11.16
CA LEU A 181 -3.97 14.60 11.08
C LEU A 181 -4.24 13.98 12.45
N ARG A 182 -3.80 14.61 13.54
CA ARG A 182 -4.02 14.08 14.89
C ARG A 182 -5.51 14.01 15.21
N GLY A 183 -6.01 12.80 15.52
CA GLY A 183 -7.43 12.54 15.78
C GLY A 183 -8.35 12.73 14.58
N ALA A 184 -7.81 12.67 13.34
CA ALA A 184 -8.61 12.81 12.12
C ALA A 184 -9.26 11.49 11.67
N PHE A 185 -9.00 10.40 12.37
CA PHE A 185 -9.51 9.07 12.04
C PHE A 185 -10.14 8.41 13.27
N SER A 186 -11.15 7.57 13.06
CA SER A 186 -11.71 6.66 14.04
C SER A 186 -11.71 5.24 13.52
N CYS A 187 -11.68 4.28 14.45
CA CYS A 187 -11.83 2.86 14.17
C CYS A 187 -12.68 2.25 15.27
N ASP A 188 -13.80 1.66 14.91
CA ASP A 188 -14.81 1.16 15.87
C ASP A 188 -14.72 -0.38 16.03
N VAL A 189 -13.59 -0.97 15.66
CA VAL A 189 -13.37 -2.43 15.73
C VAL A 189 -12.26 -2.74 16.71
N SER A 190 -12.53 -3.66 17.64
CA SER A 190 -11.49 -4.23 18.51
C SER A 190 -10.55 -5.11 17.71
N LEU A 191 -9.24 -4.93 17.92
CA LEU A 191 -8.16 -5.62 17.19
C LEU A 191 -7.28 -6.45 18.10
N SER A 192 -7.78 -6.84 19.30
CA SER A 192 -7.00 -7.52 20.31
C SER A 192 -6.19 -8.69 19.75
N GLY A 193 -4.86 -8.56 19.82
CA GLY A 193 -3.92 -9.57 19.36
C GLY A 193 -3.79 -9.75 17.84
N GLN A 194 -4.54 -9.00 17.03
CA GLN A 194 -4.55 -9.17 15.57
C GLN A 194 -3.36 -8.49 14.89
N GLN A 195 -2.86 -9.13 13.85
CA GLN A 195 -1.87 -8.60 12.93
C GLN A 195 -2.58 -7.92 11.76
N VAL A 196 -2.36 -6.63 11.56
CA VAL A 196 -3.14 -5.87 10.58
C VAL A 196 -2.27 -5.24 9.49
N VAL A 197 -2.86 -5.11 8.30
CA VAL A 197 -2.29 -4.36 7.17
C VAL A 197 -3.09 -3.11 6.94
N LEU A 198 -2.40 -1.97 6.86
CA LEU A 198 -2.94 -0.72 6.37
C LEU A 198 -2.53 -0.52 4.91
N LEU A 199 -3.49 -0.50 4.00
CA LEU A 199 -3.29 -0.33 2.56
C LEU A 199 -3.54 1.12 2.14
N ASP A 200 -2.56 1.70 1.45
CA ASP A 200 -2.66 3.01 0.78
C ASP A 200 -2.30 2.87 -0.70
N ASP A 201 -2.57 3.89 -1.50
CA ASP A 201 -2.12 3.93 -2.89
C ASP A 201 -0.68 4.48 -3.01
N VAL A 202 -0.37 5.57 -2.31
CA VAL A 202 0.96 6.22 -2.31
C VAL A 202 1.31 6.72 -0.92
N VAL A 203 2.43 6.25 -0.40
CA VAL A 203 2.99 6.78 0.84
C VAL A 203 4.07 7.82 0.50
N THR A 204 3.86 9.06 0.94
CA THR A 204 4.82 10.18 0.81
C THR A 204 5.61 10.35 2.11
N THR A 205 5.23 11.25 2.98
CA THR A 205 5.86 11.43 4.30
C THR A 205 5.52 10.33 5.30
N GLY A 206 4.50 9.53 5.02
CA GLY A 206 3.97 8.53 5.93
C GLY A 206 3.12 9.08 7.08
N SER A 207 2.83 10.39 7.10
CA SER A 207 2.09 11.01 8.23
C SER A 207 0.69 10.42 8.41
N THR A 208 -0.04 10.16 7.33
CA THR A 208 -1.36 9.51 7.37
C THR A 208 -1.25 8.08 7.88
N ALA A 209 -0.31 7.32 7.32
CA ALA A 209 -0.07 5.94 7.76
C ALA A 209 0.32 5.89 9.24
N ALA A 210 1.14 6.83 9.71
CA ALA A 210 1.55 6.90 11.12
C ALA A 210 0.38 7.18 12.06
N GLU A 211 -0.49 8.12 11.71
CA GLU A 211 -1.66 8.43 12.53
C GLU A 211 -2.62 7.24 12.62
N ILE A 212 -2.93 6.63 11.47
CA ILE A 212 -3.81 5.45 11.44
C ILE A 212 -3.17 4.25 12.15
N SER A 213 -1.87 4.02 11.97
CA SER A 213 -1.19 2.92 12.65
C SER A 213 -1.23 3.06 14.18
N ARG A 214 -1.07 4.28 14.73
CA ARG A 214 -1.25 4.53 16.17
C ARG A 214 -2.66 4.21 16.63
N LEU A 215 -3.66 4.62 15.84
CA LEU A 215 -5.06 4.31 16.14
C LEU A 215 -5.30 2.80 16.16
N LEU A 216 -4.83 2.05 15.16
CA LEU A 216 -5.00 0.59 15.09
C LEU A 216 -4.29 -0.12 16.27
N LEU A 217 -3.09 0.33 16.64
CA LEU A 217 -2.39 -0.18 17.83
C LEU A 217 -3.15 0.14 19.13
N ALA A 218 -3.75 1.33 19.24
CA ALA A 218 -4.58 1.70 20.38
C ALA A 218 -5.87 0.88 20.46
N GLN A 219 -6.37 0.33 19.34
CA GLN A 219 -7.48 -0.63 19.30
C GLN A 219 -7.06 -2.07 19.62
N GLY A 220 -5.80 -2.30 20.00
CA GLY A 220 -5.29 -3.61 20.45
C GLY A 220 -4.58 -4.43 19.37
N ALA A 221 -4.30 -3.88 18.18
CA ALA A 221 -3.54 -4.60 17.16
C ALA A 221 -2.16 -5.02 17.71
N ALA A 222 -1.78 -6.28 17.51
CA ALA A 222 -0.45 -6.80 17.90
C ALA A 222 0.66 -6.27 17.00
N GLY A 223 0.32 -5.91 15.76
CA GLY A 223 1.27 -5.31 14.82
C GLY A 223 0.57 -4.71 13.61
N VAL A 224 1.25 -3.72 13.00
CA VAL A 224 0.78 -3.05 11.79
C VAL A 224 1.86 -3.14 10.72
N GLN A 225 1.49 -3.59 9.52
CA GLN A 225 2.26 -3.40 8.30
C GLN A 225 1.59 -2.33 7.43
N VAL A 226 2.37 -1.53 6.73
CA VAL A 226 1.86 -0.58 5.73
C VAL A 226 2.16 -1.14 4.35
N TRP A 227 1.13 -1.22 3.52
CA TRP A 227 1.27 -1.63 2.13
C TRP A 227 0.84 -0.48 1.21
N CYS A 228 1.61 -0.24 0.15
CA CYS A 228 1.24 0.78 -0.84
C CYS A 228 1.74 0.39 -2.23
N LEU A 229 1.17 1.00 -3.26
CA LEU A 229 1.64 0.78 -4.62
C LEU A 229 2.97 1.49 -4.85
N CYS A 230 3.04 2.76 -4.44
CA CYS A 230 4.27 3.55 -4.59
C CYS A 230 4.68 4.22 -3.27
N ARG A 231 5.99 4.27 -3.07
CA ARG A 231 6.64 5.06 -2.02
C ARG A 231 7.41 6.20 -2.70
N THR A 232 7.09 7.46 -2.37
CA THR A 232 7.93 8.59 -2.83
C THR A 232 9.23 8.62 -2.02
N LEU A 233 10.33 8.49 -2.72
CA LEU A 233 11.67 8.48 -2.16
C LEU A 233 12.26 9.88 -2.12
#